data_374b83fcfcb117a9f99024c4a819f5b8
#
_entry.id   374b83fcfcb117a9f99024c4a819f5b8
#
_cell.length_a   1.000
_cell.length_b   1.000
_cell.length_c   1.000
_cell.angle_alpha   90.00
_cell.angle_beta   90.00
_cell.angle_gamma   90.00
#
_symmetry.space_group_name_H-M   'P 1'
#
loop_
_entity.id
_entity.type
_entity.pdbx_description
1 polymer ?
#
loop_
_entity_poly.entity_id
_entity_poly.type
_entity_poly.pdbx_seq_one_letter_code
_entity_poly.pdbx_strand_id
1 'polypeptide(L)' 'MRRRPRVGDLVKMSTHDTGLVGIVLERHPKAMSTTPAQIGIRWLGGSGYMDWEPERWVEVVSEGG' A
#
# COMPACT_ATOMS: atom_id res chain seq x y z
N MET A 1 -10.33 -13.12 4.87
CA MET A 1 -10.70 -11.76 5.29
C MET A 1 -9.55 -10.80 5.02
N ARG A 2 -9.85 -9.70 4.36
CA ARG A 2 -8.83 -8.70 4.08
C ARG A 2 -8.50 -7.93 5.33
N ARG A 3 -7.23 -7.65 5.52
CA ARG A 3 -6.82 -6.74 6.57
C ARG A 3 -6.19 -5.49 5.95
N ARG A 4 -6.19 -4.42 6.71
CA ARG A 4 -5.61 -3.17 6.24
C ARG A 4 -4.09 -3.29 6.14
N PRO A 5 -3.48 -2.70 5.11
CA PRO A 5 -2.02 -2.68 5.00
C PRO A 5 -1.39 -1.99 6.21
N ARG A 6 -0.29 -2.56 6.67
CA ARG A 6 0.51 -2.01 7.77
C ARG A 6 1.94 -1.81 7.31
N VAL A 7 2.64 -0.92 7.97
CA VAL A 7 4.07 -0.72 7.71
C VAL A 7 4.79 -2.07 7.80
N GLY A 8 5.58 -2.38 6.77
CA GLY A 8 6.30 -3.63 6.67
C GLY A 8 5.62 -4.70 5.83
N ASP A 9 4.33 -4.53 5.53
CA ASP A 9 3.61 -5.52 4.71
C ASP A 9 4.04 -5.42 3.25
N LEU A 10 3.98 -6.56 2.55
CA LEU A 10 4.12 -6.59 1.11
C LEU A 10 2.73 -6.47 0.48
N VAL A 11 2.61 -5.62 -0.51
CA VAL A 11 1.32 -5.27 -1.10
C VAL A 11 1.41 -5.24 -2.62
N LYS A 12 0.23 -5.29 -3.24
CA LYS A 12 0.09 -5.10 -4.69
C LYS A 12 -1.13 -4.23 -4.92
N MET A 13 -1.27 -3.70 -6.15
CA MET A 13 -2.48 -2.98 -6.52
C MET A 13 -3.61 -3.98 -6.76
N SER A 14 -4.76 -3.73 -6.16
CA SER A 14 -5.91 -4.63 -6.30
C SER A 14 -6.60 -4.49 -7.64
N THR A 15 -6.46 -3.33 -8.28
CA THR A 15 -7.16 -3.04 -9.54
C THR A 15 -6.32 -3.32 -10.77
N HIS A 16 -5.00 -3.39 -10.62
CA HIS A 16 -4.07 -3.59 -11.73
C HIS A 16 -3.04 -4.62 -11.33
N ASP A 17 -3.01 -5.73 -12.04
CA ASP A 17 -1.96 -6.70 -11.83
C ASP A 17 -0.77 -6.34 -12.70
N THR A 18 0.08 -5.49 -12.17
CA THR A 18 1.30 -5.08 -12.86
C THR A 18 2.44 -6.07 -12.64
N GLY A 19 2.23 -7.07 -11.82
CA GLY A 19 3.30 -7.97 -11.42
C GLY A 19 4.26 -7.37 -10.39
N LEU A 20 4.03 -6.13 -9.99
CA LEU A 20 4.88 -5.46 -9.02
C LEU A 20 4.36 -5.68 -7.60
N VAL A 21 5.30 -5.88 -6.71
CA VAL A 21 5.04 -5.95 -5.28
C VAL A 21 5.77 -4.81 -4.61
N GLY A 22 5.14 -4.19 -3.64
CA GLY A 22 5.74 -3.09 -2.90
C GLY A 22 5.76 -3.37 -1.41
N ILE A 23 6.56 -2.59 -0.69
CA ILE A 23 6.59 -2.66 0.76
C ILE A 23 6.00 -1.37 1.32
N VAL A 24 5.14 -1.50 2.32
CA VAL A 24 4.52 -0.34 2.96
C VAL A 24 5.55 0.31 3.88
N LEU A 25 5.85 1.58 3.63
CA LEU A 25 6.80 2.35 4.43
C LEU A 25 6.10 3.28 5.40
N GLU A 26 4.95 3.83 4.99
CA GLU A 26 4.20 4.78 5.82
C GLU A 26 2.72 4.56 5.63
N ARG A 27 1.96 5.01 6.59
CA ARG A 27 0.52 4.92 6.55
C ARG A 27 -0.07 6.19 7.13
N HIS A 28 -0.90 6.88 6.33
CA HIS A 28 -1.65 8.03 6.80
C HIS A 28 -3.10 7.62 6.94
N PRO A 29 -3.59 7.50 8.15
CA PRO A 29 -4.97 7.11 8.37
C PRO A 29 -5.91 8.22 7.91
N LYS A 30 -7.19 7.84 7.72
CA LYS A 30 -8.21 8.79 7.36
C LYS A 30 -8.30 9.89 8.43
N ALA A 31 -8.00 11.12 8.04
CA ALA A 31 -8.00 12.24 8.97
C ALA A 31 -9.35 12.94 9.02
N MET A 32 -10.07 12.94 7.89
CA MET A 32 -11.36 13.60 7.76
C MET A 32 -12.28 12.71 6.93
N SER A 33 -13.58 12.94 7.03
CA SER A 33 -14.56 12.12 6.32
C SER A 33 -14.37 12.14 4.80
N THR A 34 -13.79 13.21 4.28
CA THR A 34 -13.57 13.35 2.83
C THR A 34 -12.17 12.93 2.39
N THR A 35 -11.28 12.63 3.33
CA THR A 35 -9.90 12.28 3.01
C THR A 35 -9.69 10.79 3.21
N PRO A 36 -9.51 10.01 2.13
CA PRO A 36 -9.26 8.59 2.28
C PRO A 36 -7.91 8.32 2.91
N ALA A 37 -7.79 7.15 3.53
CA ALA A 37 -6.50 6.71 4.05
C ALA A 37 -5.53 6.50 2.89
N GLN A 38 -4.27 6.86 3.12
CA GLN A 38 -3.21 6.75 2.11
C GLN A 38 -2.10 5.84 2.61
N ILE A 39 -1.54 5.08 1.69
CA ILE A 39 -0.45 4.16 1.99
C ILE A 39 0.77 4.60 1.17
N GLY A 40 1.89 4.80 1.85
CA GLY A 40 3.15 5.09 1.19
C GLY A 40 3.88 3.79 0.91
N ILE A 41 4.16 3.52 -0.36
CA ILE A 41 4.65 2.24 -0.82
C ILE A 41 5.92 2.44 -1.65
N ARG A 42 6.92 1.63 -1.36
CA ARG A 42 8.10 1.54 -2.22
C ARG A 42 7.94 0.29 -3.07
N TRP A 43 7.76 0.48 -4.37
CA TRP A 43 7.58 -0.62 -5.30
C TRP A 43 8.92 -1.27 -5.62
N LEU A 44 9.00 -2.58 -5.45
CA LEU A 44 10.20 -3.33 -5.74
C LEU A 44 10.36 -3.44 -7.26
N GLY A 45 11.52 -3.06 -7.74
CA GLY A 45 11.76 -3.02 -9.19
C GLY A 45 11.28 -1.73 -9.85
N GLY A 46 10.73 -0.81 -9.07
CA GLY A 46 10.30 0.49 -9.57
C GLY A 46 11.40 1.55 -9.47
N SER A 47 10.97 2.81 -9.42
CA SER A 47 11.87 3.96 -9.39
C SER A 47 12.69 4.08 -8.11
N GLY A 48 12.27 3.42 -7.05
CA GLY A 48 12.91 3.54 -5.75
C GLY A 48 12.31 4.63 -4.88
N TYR A 49 11.44 5.45 -5.43
CA TYR A 49 10.72 6.46 -4.66
C TYR A 49 9.48 5.86 -4.03
N MET A 50 9.03 6.51 -2.96
CA MET A 50 7.79 6.13 -2.33
C MET A 50 6.61 6.75 -3.06
N ASP A 51 5.63 5.91 -3.41
CA ASP A 51 4.40 6.35 -4.04
C ASP A 51 3.27 6.30 -3.02
N TRP A 52 2.35 7.25 -3.09
CA TRP A 52 1.18 7.29 -2.23
C TRP A 52 -0.03 6.76 -3.00
N GLU A 53 -0.71 5.77 -2.42
CA GLU A 53 -1.90 5.17 -3.02
C GLU A 53 -3.03 5.12 -2.01
N PRO A 54 -4.28 5.28 -2.46
CA PRO A 54 -5.41 5.09 -1.56
C PRO A 54 -5.41 3.67 -0.99
N GLU A 55 -5.64 3.55 0.29
CA GLU A 55 -5.62 2.24 0.97
C GLU A 55 -6.52 1.22 0.29
N ARG A 56 -7.69 1.65 -0.18
CA ARG A 56 -8.67 0.74 -0.78
C ARG A 56 -8.19 0.11 -2.09
N TRP A 57 -7.16 0.69 -2.72
CA TRP A 57 -6.62 0.17 -3.98
C TRP A 57 -5.46 -0.79 -3.77
N VAL A 58 -5.09 -1.03 -2.52
CA VAL A 58 -3.91 -1.80 -2.18
C VAL A 58 -4.34 -3.06 -1.45
N GLU A 59 -3.72 -4.18 -1.80
CA GLU A 59 -4.02 -5.49 -1.24
C GLU A 59 -2.78 -6.09 -0.61
N VAL A 60 -2.91 -6.60 0.62
CA VAL A 60 -1.80 -7.24 1.31
C VAL A 60 -1.54 -8.60 0.68
N VAL A 61 -0.30 -8.82 0.26
CA VAL A 61 0.14 -10.10 -0.31
C VAL A 61 0.78 -10.96 0.75
N SER A 62 1.59 -10.33 1.61
CA SER A 62 2.29 -11.05 2.67
C SER A 62 2.46 -10.11 3.85
N GLU A 63 2.16 -10.61 5.02
CA GLU A 63 2.33 -9.84 6.25
C GLU A 63 3.81 -9.81 6.60
N GLY A 64 4.33 -8.59 6.72
CA GLY A 64 5.70 -8.38 7.08
C GLY A 64 5.82 -7.99 8.55
N GLY A 65 6.83 -8.42 9.16
CA GLY A 65 7.17 -8.02 10.50
C GLY A 65 6.19 -8.44 11.57
#